data_2a192e46ff5d665173e5204a87104071
#
_entry.id   2a192e46ff5d665173e5204a87104071
#
_cell.length_a   1.000
_cell.length_b   1.000
_cell.length_c   1.000
_cell.angle_alpha   90.00
_cell.angle_beta   90.00
_cell.angle_gamma   90.00
#
_symmetry.space_group_name_H-M   'P 1'
#
loop_
_entity.id
_entity.type
_entity.pdbx_description
1 polymer ?
#
loop_
_entity_poly.entity_id
_entity_poly.type
_entity_poly.pdbx_seq_one_letter_code
_entity_poly.pdbx_strand_id
1 'polypeptide(L)'
;MNTQPQFQLKKETLFSETETTNSKQLAILKANFPQCFDKNGAFIQEKLLEIVKSSDVELSKESYSLNWLGKSYARLLANLPPKTLLSEDKDHNQREENKNSQNLLIKGDNLEVLKHMVNAYSEKVKMIYIDPPYNTGKDGFAYNDDRKFTPEQLSDLAGIDLDEAKRILEFTTNGSSSHSAWLTFIYPRLYIARELLREDGVIFISIDENELNQLKTICDEIFGEANFIENIVWNKRIPKNDKGIGNIHEYILAYAKNNEISKEFLMRKDGIDDVYQFIEKLKKEKVPLDKAEQQLKKFYSSNGYDRGITLYNCLNEDYRPWGKINMSWPNADSFGPTYEVLHPLTNNPVKIPDRGWRWKEGTFNHIAKRIDGKYADIKKLHDGSVICGGIWFASTENTQPSSVKFLDEVEEFLLRSIISTKSDGGVEVENLFGGKGYFSYPKPTSLIKTLFGSVKTEDKDIYLDFFAGSGTTAHGILELNIEDGRKRNFICVQLDEETDKKKQAYKEGYKSIFNIT
;
A
#
# COMPACT_ATOMS: atom_id res chain seq x y z
N MET A 1 25.59 7.91 17.82
CA MET A 1 26.21 8.24 16.53
C MET A 1 25.29 7.68 15.46
N ASN A 2 24.64 8.56 14.67
CA ASN A 2 23.80 8.12 13.56
C ASN A 2 24.72 7.63 12.44
N THR A 3 24.96 6.33 12.41
CA THR A 3 25.60 5.70 11.25
C THR A 3 24.67 5.82 10.06
N GLN A 4 25.18 6.30 8.93
CA GLN A 4 24.44 6.32 7.66
C GLN A 4 23.99 4.89 7.33
N PRO A 5 22.80 4.69 6.72
CA PRO A 5 22.28 3.36 6.39
C PRO A 5 23.27 2.48 5.62
N GLN A 6 24.00 3.07 4.68
CA GLN A 6 25.04 2.39 3.89
C GLN A 6 26.17 1.84 4.78
N PHE A 7 26.61 2.63 5.77
CA PHE A 7 27.66 2.19 6.69
C PHE A 7 27.15 1.10 7.62
N GLN A 8 25.91 1.20 8.08
CA GLN A 8 25.27 0.18 8.90
C GLN A 8 25.14 -1.13 8.12
N LEU A 9 24.62 -1.11 6.90
CA LEU A 9 24.47 -2.29 6.05
C LEU A 9 25.82 -2.99 5.84
N LYS A 10 26.87 -2.23 5.46
CA LYS A 10 28.21 -2.78 5.27
C LYS A 10 28.78 -3.39 6.55
N LYS A 11 28.63 -2.72 7.69
CA LYS A 11 29.11 -3.21 8.97
C LYS A 11 28.40 -4.50 9.38
N GLU A 12 27.06 -4.51 9.32
CA GLU A 12 26.26 -5.66 9.71
C GLU A 12 26.48 -6.88 8.81
N THR A 13 26.64 -6.69 7.50
CA THR A 13 26.84 -7.79 6.55
C THR A 13 28.26 -8.34 6.50
N LEU A 14 29.26 -7.52 6.79
CA LEU A 14 30.67 -7.94 6.68
C LEU A 14 31.29 -8.38 8.01
N PHE A 15 30.76 -7.93 9.15
CA PHE A 15 31.41 -8.07 10.46
C PHE A 15 30.54 -8.70 11.55
N SER A 16 29.26 -8.98 11.30
CA SER A 16 28.41 -9.72 12.23
C SER A 16 28.33 -11.21 11.86
N GLU A 17 28.00 -12.03 12.86
CA GLU A 17 27.56 -13.39 12.60
C GLU A 17 26.34 -13.35 11.66
N THR A 18 26.32 -14.26 10.71
CA THR A 18 25.25 -14.28 9.70
C THR A 18 23.95 -14.71 10.35
N GLU A 19 23.03 -13.77 10.57
CA GLU A 19 21.66 -14.09 10.91
C GLU A 19 20.96 -14.60 9.65
N THR A 20 20.22 -15.69 9.80
CA THR A 20 19.36 -16.22 8.76
C THR A 20 17.91 -15.89 9.09
N THR A 21 17.04 -16.04 8.11
CA THR A 21 15.60 -15.95 8.30
C THR A 21 15.16 -16.84 9.46
N ASN A 22 14.25 -16.35 10.30
CA ASN A 22 13.80 -17.01 11.54
C ASN A 22 14.82 -17.08 12.71
N SER A 23 16.05 -16.57 12.60
CA SER A 23 17.00 -16.57 13.72
C SER A 23 16.44 -15.90 14.96
N LYS A 24 15.72 -14.77 14.79
CA LYS A 24 15.08 -14.04 15.89
C LYS A 24 13.91 -14.82 16.48
N GLN A 25 13.03 -15.40 15.65
CA GLN A 25 11.90 -16.22 16.08
C GLN A 25 12.38 -17.44 16.85
N LEU A 26 13.45 -18.08 16.38
CA LEU A 26 14.08 -19.19 17.08
C LEU A 26 14.67 -18.75 18.43
N ALA A 27 15.30 -17.57 18.50
CA ALA A 27 15.79 -17.00 19.75
C ALA A 27 14.65 -16.72 20.73
N ILE A 28 13.54 -16.14 20.28
CA ILE A 28 12.32 -15.91 21.08
C ILE A 28 11.75 -17.24 21.57
N LEU A 29 11.66 -18.24 20.69
CA LEU A 29 11.16 -19.57 21.06
C LEU A 29 12.05 -20.22 22.13
N LYS A 30 13.37 -20.14 21.98
CA LYS A 30 14.32 -20.65 22.98
C LYS A 30 14.24 -19.90 24.30
N ALA A 31 14.09 -18.58 24.28
CA ALA A 31 14.01 -17.75 25.47
C ALA A 31 12.70 -17.98 26.25
N ASN A 32 11.57 -18.08 25.56
CA ASN A 32 10.25 -18.18 26.20
C ASN A 32 9.83 -19.64 26.47
N PHE A 33 10.33 -20.60 25.71
CA PHE A 33 9.99 -22.02 25.80
C PHE A 33 11.23 -22.91 25.90
N PRO A 34 12.14 -22.68 26.87
CA PRO A 34 13.39 -23.46 26.98
C PRO A 34 13.13 -24.96 27.21
N GLN A 35 12.00 -25.33 27.82
CA GLN A 35 11.58 -26.72 28.01
C GLN A 35 11.29 -27.46 26.72
N CYS A 36 11.08 -26.76 25.61
CA CYS A 36 10.89 -27.35 24.27
C CYS A 36 12.21 -27.71 23.57
N PHE A 37 13.34 -27.59 24.26
CA PHE A 37 14.65 -27.97 23.74
C PHE A 37 15.34 -28.96 24.66
N ASP A 38 16.06 -29.93 24.09
CA ASP A 38 16.89 -30.85 24.84
C ASP A 38 18.24 -30.21 25.25
N LYS A 39 19.05 -30.93 26.00
CA LYS A 39 20.39 -30.48 26.46
C LYS A 39 21.38 -30.20 25.32
N ASN A 40 21.13 -30.71 24.14
CA ASN A 40 21.93 -30.50 22.93
C ASN A 40 21.35 -29.37 22.05
N GLY A 41 20.23 -28.75 22.46
CA GLY A 41 19.56 -27.69 21.73
C GLY A 41 18.60 -28.19 20.63
N ALA A 42 18.32 -29.51 20.57
CA ALA A 42 17.33 -30.05 19.64
C ALA A 42 15.91 -29.75 20.12
N PHE A 43 15.04 -29.35 19.17
CA PHE A 43 13.66 -28.97 19.46
C PHE A 43 12.76 -30.20 19.64
N ILE A 44 11.97 -30.20 20.72
CA ILE A 44 11.03 -31.26 21.09
C ILE A 44 9.61 -30.75 20.81
N GLN A 45 9.07 -31.14 19.65
CA GLN A 45 7.78 -30.67 19.17
C GLN A 45 6.62 -31.03 20.12
N GLU A 46 6.65 -32.21 20.71
CA GLU A 46 5.59 -32.70 21.62
C GLU A 46 5.40 -31.78 22.80
N LYS A 47 6.49 -31.21 23.35
CA LYS A 47 6.41 -30.26 24.48
C LYS A 47 5.74 -28.93 24.13
N LEU A 48 5.92 -28.43 22.92
CA LEU A 48 5.20 -27.26 22.45
C LEU A 48 3.70 -27.59 22.26
N LEU A 49 3.40 -28.75 21.70
CA LEU A 49 2.00 -29.21 21.54
C LEU A 49 1.29 -29.40 22.89
N GLU A 50 1.99 -29.84 23.95
CA GLU A 50 1.44 -29.93 25.30
C GLU A 50 1.02 -28.53 25.83
N ILE A 51 1.85 -27.50 25.59
CA ILE A 51 1.52 -26.12 25.99
C ILE A 51 0.29 -25.62 25.26
N VAL A 52 0.23 -25.81 23.94
CA VAL A 52 -0.91 -25.37 23.12
C VAL A 52 -2.20 -26.10 23.50
N LYS A 53 -2.12 -27.42 23.75
CA LYS A 53 -3.28 -28.24 24.15
C LYS A 53 -3.77 -27.95 25.57
N SER A 54 -2.91 -27.46 26.46
CA SER A 54 -3.28 -27.09 27.84
C SER A 54 -4.03 -25.77 27.94
N SER A 55 -4.04 -24.97 26.87
CA SER A 55 -4.80 -23.73 26.73
C SER A 55 -6.07 -24.03 25.94
N ASP A 56 -7.13 -23.24 26.09
CA ASP A 56 -8.38 -23.35 25.30
C ASP A 56 -8.18 -22.98 23.81
N VAL A 57 -7.03 -23.34 23.22
CA VAL A 57 -6.70 -23.11 21.82
C VAL A 57 -7.10 -24.35 21.03
N GLU A 58 -8.07 -24.20 20.14
CA GLU A 58 -8.42 -25.25 19.20
C GLU A 58 -7.29 -25.45 18.19
N LEU A 59 -6.83 -26.69 18.06
CA LEU A 59 -5.92 -27.06 16.98
C LEU A 59 -6.71 -27.16 15.69
N SER A 60 -6.33 -26.37 14.69
CA SER A 60 -6.93 -26.48 13.36
C SER A 60 -6.76 -27.90 12.82
N LYS A 61 -7.87 -28.49 12.37
CA LYS A 61 -7.89 -29.81 11.73
C LYS A 61 -7.60 -29.74 10.23
N GLU A 62 -7.66 -28.54 9.67
CA GLU A 62 -7.41 -28.27 8.27
C GLU A 62 -6.18 -27.38 8.12
N SER A 63 -5.24 -27.79 7.26
CA SER A 63 -4.16 -26.94 6.79
C SER A 63 -4.24 -26.85 5.28
N TYR A 64 -4.51 -25.65 4.76
CA TYR A 64 -4.45 -25.37 3.34
C TYR A 64 -3.06 -24.84 2.98
N SER A 65 -2.37 -25.51 2.10
CA SER A 65 -1.08 -25.05 1.58
C SER A 65 -0.93 -25.42 0.11
N LEU A 66 -0.37 -24.51 -0.68
CA LEU A 66 -0.02 -24.81 -2.07
C LEU A 66 1.22 -25.71 -2.10
N ASN A 67 1.13 -26.82 -2.80
CA ASN A 67 2.26 -27.70 -3.04
C ASN A 67 2.68 -27.66 -4.51
N TRP A 68 3.98 -27.56 -4.78
CA TRP A 68 4.54 -27.53 -6.13
C TRP A 68 5.93 -28.16 -6.16
N LEU A 69 6.35 -28.58 -7.34
CA LEU A 69 7.72 -29.06 -7.54
C LEU A 69 8.72 -27.91 -7.30
N GLY A 70 9.59 -28.06 -6.31
CA GLY A 70 10.56 -27.04 -5.91
C GLY A 70 10.22 -26.25 -4.64
N LYS A 71 9.10 -26.54 -3.95
CA LYS A 71 8.76 -25.87 -2.68
C LYS A 71 9.83 -26.03 -1.61
N SER A 72 10.33 -27.27 -1.43
CA SER A 72 11.40 -27.55 -0.47
C SER A 72 12.70 -26.81 -0.82
N TYR A 73 13.01 -26.72 -2.11
CA TYR A 73 14.13 -25.93 -2.62
C TYR A 73 13.95 -24.43 -2.37
N ALA A 74 12.77 -23.88 -2.62
CA ALA A 74 12.46 -22.48 -2.36
C ALA A 74 12.64 -22.12 -0.86
N ARG A 75 12.19 -23.01 0.04
CA ARG A 75 12.41 -22.88 1.49
C ARG A 75 13.89 -22.94 1.86
N LEU A 76 14.65 -23.84 1.26
CA LEU A 76 16.09 -23.91 1.44
C LEU A 76 16.76 -22.61 0.99
N LEU A 77 16.42 -22.08 -0.19
CA LEU A 77 16.96 -20.82 -0.72
C LEU A 77 16.73 -19.63 0.22
N ALA A 78 15.57 -19.56 0.87
CA ALA A 78 15.25 -18.49 1.84
C ALA A 78 16.19 -18.52 3.06
N ASN A 79 16.66 -19.69 3.47
CA ASN A 79 17.45 -19.88 4.69
C ASN A 79 18.97 -19.98 4.46
N LEU A 80 19.40 -20.10 3.21
CA LEU A 80 20.84 -20.10 2.90
C LEU A 80 21.43 -18.70 3.03
N PRO A 81 22.66 -18.58 3.58
CA PRO A 81 23.37 -17.29 3.64
C PRO A 81 23.63 -16.74 2.24
N PRO A 82 23.84 -15.41 2.11
CA PRO A 82 24.22 -14.82 0.84
C PRO A 82 25.57 -15.37 0.37
N LYS A 83 25.72 -15.58 -0.93
CA LYS A 83 26.97 -16.01 -1.58
C LYS A 83 27.78 -14.83 -2.15
N THR A 84 27.24 -13.63 -2.08
CA THR A 84 27.83 -12.40 -2.60
C THR A 84 28.31 -11.48 -1.48
N LEU A 85 29.02 -10.42 -1.85
CA LEU A 85 29.39 -9.34 -0.96
C LEU A 85 28.83 -8.02 -1.50
N LEU A 86 28.32 -7.18 -0.59
CA LEU A 86 27.95 -5.82 -0.94
C LEU A 86 29.20 -4.92 -0.89
N SER A 87 29.41 -4.14 -1.94
CA SER A 87 30.47 -3.14 -2.01
C SER A 87 29.87 -1.76 -2.25
N GLU A 88 30.50 -0.76 -1.67
CA GLU A 88 30.12 0.64 -1.86
C GLU A 88 30.65 1.16 -3.21
N ASP A 89 29.78 1.82 -3.98
CA ASP A 89 30.19 2.68 -5.11
C ASP A 89 30.65 4.03 -4.56
N LYS A 90 31.95 4.11 -4.25
CA LYS A 90 32.55 5.31 -3.63
C LYS A 90 32.46 6.52 -4.54
N ASP A 91 32.66 6.35 -5.84
CA ASP A 91 32.67 7.46 -6.80
C ASP A 91 31.28 8.11 -6.91
N HIS A 92 30.22 7.30 -6.84
CA HIS A 92 28.85 7.80 -6.82
C HIS A 92 28.49 8.42 -5.44
N ASN A 93 28.81 7.73 -4.35
CA ASN A 93 28.39 8.12 -3.00
C ASN A 93 29.10 9.39 -2.48
N GLN A 94 30.30 9.70 -2.97
CA GLN A 94 31.07 10.88 -2.54
C GLN A 94 30.70 12.16 -3.30
N ARG A 95 29.86 12.10 -4.32
CA ARG A 95 29.37 13.31 -5.01
C ARG A 95 28.61 14.19 -4.05
N GLU A 96 28.72 15.51 -4.21
CA GLU A 96 28.09 16.50 -3.32
C GLU A 96 26.57 16.27 -3.16
N GLU A 97 25.90 15.92 -4.26
CA GLU A 97 24.46 15.64 -4.28
C GLU A 97 24.07 14.37 -3.54
N ASN A 98 24.97 13.40 -3.38
CA ASN A 98 24.68 12.06 -2.85
C ASN A 98 25.21 11.83 -1.43
N LYS A 99 26.25 12.55 -1.01
CA LYS A 99 26.98 12.25 0.26
C LYS A 99 26.13 12.27 1.53
N ASN A 100 25.00 12.97 1.52
CA ASN A 100 24.08 13.07 2.64
C ASN A 100 22.78 12.28 2.42
N SER A 101 22.65 11.56 1.30
CA SER A 101 21.47 10.77 0.99
C SER A 101 21.33 9.60 1.97
N GLN A 102 20.10 9.38 2.44
CA GLN A 102 19.71 8.20 3.23
C GLN A 102 19.03 7.15 2.36
N ASN A 103 18.82 7.46 1.08
CA ASN A 103 18.26 6.54 0.11
C ASN A 103 19.32 5.57 -0.40
N LEU A 104 18.91 4.35 -0.73
CA LEU A 104 19.81 3.34 -1.28
C LEU A 104 19.29 2.86 -2.64
N LEU A 105 20.22 2.78 -3.61
CA LEU A 105 20.03 2.04 -4.85
C LEU A 105 21.08 0.93 -4.91
N ILE A 106 20.64 -0.33 -4.90
CA ILE A 106 21.50 -1.50 -4.80
C ILE A 106 21.44 -2.30 -6.10
N LYS A 107 22.60 -2.49 -6.72
CA LYS A 107 22.77 -3.29 -7.93
C LYS A 107 23.01 -4.75 -7.58
N GLY A 108 22.16 -5.66 -8.02
CA GLY A 108 22.36 -7.08 -7.85
C GLY A 108 21.07 -7.91 -7.93
N ASP A 109 21.22 -9.23 -7.82
CA ASP A 109 20.09 -10.14 -7.66
C ASP A 109 19.36 -9.82 -6.36
N ASN A 110 18.06 -9.65 -6.44
CA ASN A 110 17.27 -9.22 -5.30
C ASN A 110 17.21 -10.24 -4.16
N LEU A 111 17.26 -11.56 -4.44
CA LEU A 111 17.31 -12.55 -3.38
C LEU A 111 18.62 -12.45 -2.56
N GLU A 112 19.74 -12.28 -3.22
CA GLU A 112 21.03 -12.09 -2.55
C GLU A 112 21.07 -10.79 -1.75
N VAL A 113 20.56 -9.68 -2.34
CA VAL A 113 20.47 -8.38 -1.65
C VAL A 113 19.56 -8.46 -0.42
N LEU A 114 18.38 -9.06 -0.55
CA LEU A 114 17.46 -9.25 0.58
C LEU A 114 18.10 -10.00 1.74
N LYS A 115 18.88 -11.05 1.45
CA LYS A 115 19.63 -11.79 2.49
C LYS A 115 20.64 -10.91 3.21
N HIS A 116 21.37 -10.06 2.50
CA HIS A 116 22.26 -9.08 3.11
C HIS A 116 21.53 -8.07 3.99
N MET A 117 20.27 -7.73 3.63
CA MET A 117 19.48 -6.77 4.39
C MET A 117 18.97 -7.31 5.73
N VAL A 118 18.84 -8.63 5.91
CA VAL A 118 18.27 -9.22 7.14
C VAL A 118 18.95 -8.67 8.40
N ASN A 119 20.28 -8.64 8.44
CA ASN A 119 21.02 -8.17 9.63
C ASN A 119 20.77 -6.69 9.95
N ALA A 120 20.71 -5.84 8.92
CA ALA A 120 20.65 -4.39 9.10
C ALA A 120 19.20 -3.86 9.15
N TYR A 121 18.27 -4.49 8.45
CA TYR A 121 16.91 -3.97 8.19
C TYR A 121 15.78 -4.87 8.67
N SER A 122 16.04 -5.98 9.37
CA SER A 122 14.97 -6.78 9.98
C SER A 122 14.07 -5.91 10.85
N GLU A 123 12.75 -5.98 10.63
CA GLU A 123 11.71 -5.23 11.34
C GLU A 123 11.85 -3.69 11.25
N LYS A 124 12.46 -3.17 10.17
CA LYS A 124 12.66 -1.73 9.98
C LYS A 124 11.92 -1.14 8.77
N VAL A 125 11.50 -1.98 7.83
CA VAL A 125 10.82 -1.52 6.63
C VAL A 125 9.36 -1.25 6.91
N LYS A 126 8.90 -0.02 6.65
CA LYS A 126 7.50 0.36 6.84
C LYS A 126 6.62 -0.15 5.72
N MET A 127 7.11 -0.07 4.49
CA MET A 127 6.33 -0.45 3.33
C MET A 127 7.19 -1.10 2.26
N ILE A 128 6.64 -2.15 1.66
CA ILE A 128 7.20 -2.80 0.49
C ILE A 128 6.22 -2.65 -0.67
N TYR A 129 6.71 -2.24 -1.82
CA TYR A 129 6.00 -2.37 -3.09
C TYR A 129 6.86 -3.16 -4.04
N ILE A 130 6.27 -4.10 -4.75
CA ILE A 130 6.96 -4.85 -5.80
C ILE A 130 6.07 -5.08 -7.03
N ASP A 131 6.73 -5.07 -8.17
CA ASP A 131 6.18 -5.38 -9.49
C ASP A 131 6.99 -6.52 -10.11
N PRO A 132 6.83 -7.79 -9.65
CA PRO A 132 7.59 -8.92 -10.14
C PRO A 132 7.19 -9.28 -11.58
N PRO A 133 7.97 -10.08 -12.32
CA PRO A 133 7.51 -10.63 -13.60
C PRO A 133 6.23 -11.44 -13.42
N TYR A 134 5.28 -11.28 -14.36
CA TYR A 134 3.92 -11.86 -14.27
C TYR A 134 3.81 -13.26 -14.87
N ASN A 135 4.88 -13.80 -15.42
CA ASN A 135 4.91 -15.11 -16.09
C ASN A 135 3.93 -15.22 -17.26
N THR A 136 3.80 -14.16 -18.05
CA THR A 136 2.87 -14.10 -19.19
C THR A 136 3.36 -14.89 -20.41
N GLY A 137 4.55 -15.47 -20.35
CA GLY A 137 5.25 -16.08 -21.49
C GLY A 137 5.77 -15.09 -22.53
N LYS A 138 5.48 -13.78 -22.34
CA LYS A 138 5.95 -12.67 -23.21
C LYS A 138 6.78 -11.63 -22.46
N ASP A 139 6.83 -11.73 -21.14
CA ASP A 139 7.57 -10.84 -20.25
C ASP A 139 9.06 -11.19 -20.11
N GLY A 140 9.51 -12.23 -20.81
CA GLY A 140 10.89 -12.70 -20.78
C GLY A 140 11.27 -13.46 -19.51
N PHE A 141 10.30 -13.76 -18.64
CA PHE A 141 10.56 -14.52 -17.42
C PHE A 141 11.02 -15.93 -17.76
N ALA A 142 12.18 -16.30 -17.25
CA ALA A 142 12.68 -17.67 -17.24
C ALA A 142 13.53 -17.82 -15.97
N TYR A 143 13.06 -18.65 -15.04
CA TYR A 143 13.80 -18.90 -13.82
C TYR A 143 15.04 -19.73 -14.12
N ASN A 144 16.20 -19.20 -13.79
CA ASN A 144 17.48 -19.87 -13.87
C ASN A 144 18.24 -19.61 -12.57
N ASP A 145 18.61 -20.68 -11.86
CA ASP A 145 19.42 -20.59 -10.65
C ASP A 145 20.85 -21.04 -10.94
N ASP A 146 21.81 -20.19 -10.61
CA ASP A 146 23.24 -20.46 -10.79
C ASP A 146 23.87 -21.26 -9.63
N ARG A 147 23.08 -21.66 -8.62
CA ARG A 147 23.54 -22.50 -7.51
C ARG A 147 23.75 -23.94 -7.99
N LYS A 148 25.00 -24.38 -7.95
CA LYS A 148 25.40 -25.72 -8.42
C LYS A 148 25.33 -26.72 -7.27
N PHE A 149 24.15 -27.27 -7.02
CA PHE A 149 23.99 -28.44 -6.16
C PHE A 149 24.10 -29.72 -6.98
N THR A 150 24.64 -30.79 -6.38
CA THR A 150 24.39 -32.12 -6.90
C THR A 150 23.02 -32.62 -6.42
N PRO A 151 22.39 -33.59 -7.11
CA PRO A 151 21.12 -34.17 -6.65
C PRO A 151 21.18 -34.68 -5.21
N GLU A 152 22.30 -35.30 -4.82
CA GLU A 152 22.52 -35.82 -3.47
C GLU A 152 22.57 -34.69 -2.44
N GLN A 153 23.32 -33.61 -2.72
CA GLN A 153 23.39 -32.45 -1.86
C GLN A 153 22.03 -31.79 -1.68
N LEU A 154 21.27 -31.64 -2.76
CA LEU A 154 19.94 -31.05 -2.66
C LEU A 154 18.96 -31.94 -1.91
N SER A 155 19.02 -33.25 -2.14
CA SER A 155 18.23 -34.26 -1.42
C SER A 155 18.46 -34.17 0.09
N ASP A 156 19.72 -34.14 0.53
CA ASP A 156 20.10 -34.05 1.95
C ASP A 156 19.68 -32.72 2.58
N LEU A 157 19.96 -31.59 1.91
CA LEU A 157 19.72 -30.25 2.45
C LEU A 157 18.22 -29.88 2.47
N ALA A 158 17.45 -30.29 1.49
CA ALA A 158 16.03 -29.98 1.37
C ALA A 158 15.13 -31.07 1.99
N GLY A 159 15.67 -32.23 2.37
CA GLY A 159 14.93 -33.34 2.94
C GLY A 159 13.95 -33.97 1.94
N ILE A 160 14.32 -34.07 0.66
CA ILE A 160 13.53 -34.64 -0.45
C ILE A 160 14.20 -35.87 -1.03
N ASP A 161 13.44 -36.68 -1.79
CA ASP A 161 14.03 -37.79 -2.46
C ASP A 161 14.94 -37.38 -3.64
N LEU A 162 15.82 -38.30 -4.07
CA LEU A 162 16.83 -38.05 -5.09
C LEU A 162 16.22 -37.74 -6.47
N ASP A 163 15.09 -38.35 -6.79
CA ASP A 163 14.42 -38.14 -8.09
C ASP A 163 13.70 -36.78 -8.12
N GLU A 164 13.12 -36.33 -7.01
CA GLU A 164 12.61 -34.97 -6.86
C GLU A 164 13.73 -33.96 -6.97
N ALA A 165 14.87 -34.19 -6.32
CA ALA A 165 16.04 -33.31 -6.40
C ALA A 165 16.56 -33.18 -7.84
N LYS A 166 16.66 -34.25 -8.59
CA LYS A 166 17.04 -34.23 -10.02
C LYS A 166 16.07 -33.39 -10.86
N ARG A 167 14.77 -33.61 -10.69
CA ARG A 167 13.72 -32.85 -11.42
C ARG A 167 13.76 -31.35 -11.11
N ILE A 168 14.00 -30.98 -9.85
CA ILE A 168 14.15 -29.60 -9.45
C ILE A 168 15.37 -28.96 -10.12
N LEU A 169 16.53 -29.62 -10.07
CA LEU A 169 17.74 -29.11 -10.69
C LEU A 169 17.61 -29.01 -12.22
N GLU A 170 16.90 -29.94 -12.86
CA GLU A 170 16.65 -29.89 -14.29
C GLU A 170 15.85 -28.63 -14.68
N PHE A 171 14.73 -28.32 -14.01
CA PHE A 171 13.95 -27.15 -14.39
C PHE A 171 14.60 -25.83 -13.99
N THR A 172 15.37 -25.79 -12.90
CA THR A 172 16.08 -24.58 -12.46
C THR A 172 17.31 -24.26 -13.31
N THR A 173 17.92 -25.28 -13.94
CA THR A 173 19.09 -25.10 -14.81
C THR A 173 18.70 -24.74 -16.25
N ASN A 174 17.60 -25.28 -16.75
CA ASN A 174 17.20 -25.13 -18.16
C ASN A 174 16.36 -23.87 -18.45
N GLY A 175 16.08 -23.05 -17.44
CA GLY A 175 15.26 -21.85 -17.60
C GLY A 175 13.79 -22.18 -17.85
N SER A 176 13.00 -22.32 -16.81
CA SER A 176 11.57 -22.65 -16.90
C SER A 176 10.70 -21.41 -16.62
N SER A 177 9.60 -21.29 -17.36
CA SER A 177 8.53 -20.31 -17.17
C SER A 177 7.24 -20.95 -16.64
N SER A 178 7.31 -22.13 -16.02
CA SER A 178 6.15 -22.79 -15.41
C SER A 178 5.72 -22.09 -14.11
N HIS A 179 4.47 -22.29 -13.68
CA HIS A 179 4.00 -21.82 -12.36
C HIS A 179 4.91 -22.31 -11.23
N SER A 180 5.39 -23.55 -11.29
CA SER A 180 6.35 -24.07 -10.30
C SER A 180 7.66 -23.31 -10.29
N ALA A 181 8.19 -22.94 -11.44
CA ALA A 181 9.40 -22.13 -11.55
C ALA A 181 9.18 -20.72 -11.00
N TRP A 182 8.05 -20.09 -11.31
CA TRP A 182 7.69 -18.77 -10.81
C TRP A 182 7.51 -18.79 -9.28
N LEU A 183 6.82 -19.79 -8.76
CA LEU A 183 6.66 -19.96 -7.30
C LEU A 183 8.00 -20.18 -6.60
N THR A 184 8.89 -20.97 -7.19
CA THR A 184 10.24 -21.22 -6.66
C THR A 184 11.09 -19.94 -6.67
N PHE A 185 10.88 -19.08 -7.65
CA PHE A 185 11.53 -17.77 -7.75
C PHE A 185 11.00 -16.77 -6.71
N ILE A 186 9.67 -16.62 -6.59
CA ILE A 186 9.09 -15.54 -5.77
C ILE A 186 9.05 -15.87 -4.27
N TYR A 187 8.83 -17.14 -3.90
CA TYR A 187 8.66 -17.59 -2.51
C TYR A 187 9.79 -17.14 -1.57
N PRO A 188 11.09 -17.42 -1.85
CA PRO A 188 12.17 -17.05 -0.94
C PRO A 188 12.29 -15.53 -0.77
N ARG A 189 11.94 -14.76 -1.78
CA ARG A 189 11.96 -13.29 -1.75
C ARG A 189 10.88 -12.74 -0.84
N LEU A 190 9.65 -13.24 -0.94
CA LEU A 190 8.55 -12.85 -0.06
C LEU A 190 8.79 -13.28 1.39
N TYR A 191 9.37 -14.47 1.57
CA TYR A 191 9.68 -15.00 2.89
C TYR A 191 10.67 -14.10 3.64
N ILE A 192 11.73 -13.63 2.98
CA ILE A 192 12.68 -12.69 3.56
C ILE A 192 12.06 -11.29 3.69
N ALA A 193 11.28 -10.84 2.71
CA ALA A 193 10.62 -9.54 2.75
C ALA A 193 9.72 -9.39 3.99
N ARG A 194 9.02 -10.46 4.40
CA ARG A 194 8.25 -10.49 5.64
C ARG A 194 9.09 -10.20 6.89
N GLU A 195 10.33 -10.73 6.95
CA GLU A 195 11.25 -10.47 8.08
C GLU A 195 11.73 -9.02 8.12
N LEU A 196 11.82 -8.37 6.97
CA LEU A 196 12.24 -6.97 6.90
C LEU A 196 11.12 -6.01 7.32
N LEU A 197 9.85 -6.41 7.16
CA LEU A 197 8.70 -5.59 7.54
C LEU A 197 8.63 -5.37 9.05
N ARG A 198 8.39 -4.13 9.44
CA ARG A 198 8.03 -3.70 10.79
C ARG A 198 6.64 -4.26 11.15
N GLU A 199 6.30 -4.38 12.43
CA GLU A 199 5.01 -4.92 12.89
C GLU A 199 3.80 -4.15 12.32
N ASP A 200 3.92 -2.85 12.13
CA ASP A 200 2.93 -1.99 11.46
C ASP A 200 3.21 -1.82 9.95
N GLY A 201 4.01 -2.70 9.39
CA GLY A 201 4.40 -2.65 7.98
C GLY A 201 3.42 -3.34 7.06
N VAL A 202 3.45 -2.94 5.79
CA VAL A 202 2.55 -3.44 4.72
C VAL A 202 3.34 -3.75 3.47
N ILE A 203 2.89 -4.75 2.71
CA ILE A 203 3.39 -5.06 1.37
C ILE A 203 2.26 -4.97 0.35
N PHE A 204 2.56 -4.32 -0.78
CA PHE A 204 1.73 -4.30 -1.98
C PHE A 204 2.46 -5.02 -3.11
N ILE A 205 1.79 -5.95 -3.78
CA ILE A 205 2.36 -6.78 -4.83
C ILE A 205 1.50 -6.68 -6.08
N SER A 206 2.02 -6.05 -7.12
CA SER A 206 1.35 -6.02 -8.43
C SER A 206 1.43 -7.36 -9.12
N ILE A 207 0.35 -7.77 -9.76
CA ILE A 207 0.26 -9.04 -10.51
C ILE A 207 -0.89 -8.97 -11.53
N ASP A 208 -0.86 -9.81 -12.55
CA ASP A 208 -2.00 -10.06 -13.42
C ASP A 208 -2.68 -11.41 -13.13
N GLU A 209 -3.64 -11.78 -13.97
CA GLU A 209 -4.44 -13.01 -13.82
C GLU A 209 -3.63 -14.32 -13.90
N ASN A 210 -2.41 -14.29 -14.47
CA ASN A 210 -1.64 -15.52 -14.69
C ASN A 210 -1.18 -16.16 -13.38
N GLU A 211 -0.71 -15.36 -12.42
CA GLU A 211 -0.15 -15.85 -11.15
C GLU A 211 -0.90 -15.36 -9.91
N LEU A 212 -2.02 -14.64 -10.05
CA LEU A 212 -2.78 -14.08 -8.94
C LEU A 212 -3.15 -15.12 -7.87
N ASN A 213 -3.70 -16.25 -8.30
CA ASN A 213 -4.18 -17.29 -7.37
C ASN A 213 -3.02 -17.97 -6.64
N GLN A 214 -1.94 -18.25 -7.36
CA GLN A 214 -0.73 -18.85 -6.82
C GLN A 214 -0.08 -17.89 -5.81
N LEU A 215 0.05 -16.61 -6.18
CA LEU A 215 0.59 -15.57 -5.32
C LEU A 215 -0.24 -15.39 -4.04
N LYS A 216 -1.57 -15.30 -4.17
CA LYS A 216 -2.47 -15.18 -3.02
C LYS A 216 -2.24 -16.33 -2.02
N THR A 217 -2.20 -17.57 -2.54
CA THR A 217 -2.07 -18.74 -1.68
C THR A 217 -0.71 -18.80 -0.95
N ILE A 218 0.39 -18.46 -1.64
CA ILE A 218 1.70 -18.44 -0.96
C ILE A 218 1.85 -17.25 -0.01
N CYS A 219 1.19 -16.14 -0.28
CA CYS A 219 1.15 -15.00 0.65
C CYS A 219 0.37 -15.36 1.92
N ASP A 220 -0.74 -16.09 1.82
CA ASP A 220 -1.46 -16.62 2.98
C ASP A 220 -0.55 -17.53 3.83
N GLU A 221 0.26 -18.37 3.20
CA GLU A 221 1.23 -19.23 3.91
C GLU A 221 2.35 -18.42 4.56
N ILE A 222 2.87 -17.38 3.90
CA ILE A 222 4.01 -16.60 4.36
C ILE A 222 3.60 -15.54 5.39
N PHE A 223 2.60 -14.73 5.08
CA PHE A 223 2.18 -13.60 5.91
C PHE A 223 1.10 -13.98 6.94
N GLY A 224 0.37 -15.07 6.70
CA GLY A 224 -0.81 -15.49 7.44
C GLY A 224 -2.09 -14.96 6.78
N GLU A 225 -3.12 -15.82 6.64
CA GLU A 225 -4.41 -15.47 6.03
C GLU A 225 -5.09 -14.30 6.76
N ALA A 226 -5.00 -14.24 8.10
CA ALA A 226 -5.54 -13.17 8.91
C ALA A 226 -4.91 -11.79 8.62
N ASN A 227 -3.74 -11.75 8.00
CA ASN A 227 -3.02 -10.53 7.65
C ASN A 227 -3.29 -10.06 6.21
N PHE A 228 -4.15 -10.76 5.48
CA PHE A 228 -4.65 -10.30 4.19
C PHE A 228 -5.49 -9.04 4.38
N ILE A 229 -5.19 -7.99 3.59
CA ILE A 229 -5.93 -6.73 3.61
C ILE A 229 -6.96 -6.72 2.48
N GLU A 230 -6.50 -6.79 1.23
CA GLU A 230 -7.38 -6.69 0.06
C GLU A 230 -6.67 -7.16 -1.23
N ASN A 231 -7.48 -7.56 -2.20
CA ASN A 231 -7.07 -7.69 -3.59
C ASN A 231 -7.59 -6.47 -4.37
N ILE A 232 -6.75 -5.46 -4.51
CA ILE A 232 -7.10 -4.21 -5.18
C ILE A 232 -7.06 -4.41 -6.69
N VAL A 233 -8.12 -4.01 -7.37
CA VAL A 233 -8.21 -3.99 -8.84
C VAL A 233 -7.73 -2.64 -9.36
N TRP A 234 -6.65 -2.63 -10.09
CA TRP A 234 -6.19 -1.44 -10.80
C TRP A 234 -6.74 -1.41 -12.22
N ASN A 235 -7.76 -0.60 -12.45
CA ASN A 235 -8.32 -0.33 -13.77
C ASN A 235 -7.45 0.70 -14.50
N LYS A 236 -6.68 0.23 -15.49
CA LYS A 236 -5.71 1.04 -16.27
C LYS A 236 -6.35 2.00 -17.26
N ARG A 237 -7.66 1.91 -17.48
CA ARG A 237 -8.42 2.72 -18.45
C ARG A 237 -7.87 2.65 -19.89
N ILE A 238 -7.14 1.61 -20.25
CA ILE A 238 -6.61 1.39 -21.60
C ILE A 238 -7.51 0.35 -22.27
N PRO A 239 -8.34 0.71 -23.27
CA PRO A 239 -9.08 -0.27 -24.03
C PRO A 239 -8.12 -1.14 -24.84
N LYS A 240 -8.26 -2.46 -24.74
CA LYS A 240 -7.58 -3.42 -25.59
C LYS A 240 -8.55 -3.95 -26.63
N ASN A 241 -8.11 -4.05 -27.87
CA ASN A 241 -8.86 -4.71 -28.97
C ASN A 241 -8.61 -6.22 -28.91
N ASP A 242 -8.89 -6.85 -27.78
CA ASP A 242 -8.72 -8.29 -27.58
C ASP A 242 -9.96 -9.04 -28.13
N LYS A 243 -9.74 -10.28 -28.57
CA LYS A 243 -10.86 -11.18 -28.92
C LYS A 243 -11.45 -11.73 -27.63
N GLY A 244 -12.78 -11.67 -27.48
CA GLY A 244 -13.48 -12.10 -26.27
C GLY A 244 -13.69 -10.95 -25.29
N ILE A 245 -13.40 -11.17 -24.00
CA ILE A 245 -13.51 -10.14 -22.96
C ILE A 245 -12.16 -9.42 -22.86
N GLY A 246 -12.15 -8.10 -23.10
CA GLY A 246 -10.94 -7.29 -23.00
C GLY A 246 -10.50 -7.13 -21.53
N ASN A 247 -9.28 -7.57 -21.21
CA ASN A 247 -8.68 -7.38 -19.90
C ASN A 247 -8.07 -5.98 -19.82
N ILE A 248 -8.65 -5.09 -19.00
CA ILE A 248 -8.22 -3.69 -18.86
C ILE A 248 -7.67 -3.39 -17.47
N HIS A 249 -7.41 -4.39 -16.66
CA HIS A 249 -6.97 -4.23 -15.27
C HIS A 249 -5.78 -5.13 -14.92
N GLU A 250 -5.20 -4.84 -13.81
CA GLU A 250 -4.24 -5.66 -13.07
C GLU A 250 -4.68 -5.71 -11.61
N TYR A 251 -4.01 -6.53 -10.82
CA TYR A 251 -4.31 -6.70 -9.41
C TYR A 251 -3.14 -6.22 -8.55
N ILE A 252 -3.45 -5.81 -7.33
CA ILE A 252 -2.46 -5.48 -6.31
C ILE A 252 -2.87 -6.18 -5.04
N LEU A 253 -2.14 -7.22 -4.67
CA LEU A 253 -2.35 -7.90 -3.40
C LEU A 253 -1.73 -7.09 -2.27
N ALA A 254 -2.50 -6.87 -1.21
CA ALA A 254 -2.09 -6.13 -0.02
C ALA A 254 -2.11 -7.05 1.21
N TYR A 255 -0.98 -7.11 1.92
CA TYR A 255 -0.84 -7.81 3.20
C TYR A 255 -0.19 -6.90 4.24
N ALA A 256 -0.62 -7.02 5.49
CA ALA A 256 0.09 -6.44 6.63
C ALA A 256 1.07 -7.47 7.23
N LYS A 257 2.09 -6.99 7.94
CA LYS A 257 2.85 -7.84 8.87
C LYS A 257 1.96 -8.31 10.02
N ASN A 258 1.16 -7.36 10.56
CA ASN A 258 0.17 -7.59 11.60
C ASN A 258 -1.06 -6.71 11.33
N ASN A 259 -2.16 -7.32 10.84
CA ASN A 259 -3.37 -6.61 10.45
C ASN A 259 -4.12 -5.97 11.64
N GLU A 260 -3.88 -6.43 12.87
CA GLU A 260 -4.46 -5.82 14.07
C GLU A 260 -3.91 -4.41 14.33
N ILE A 261 -2.71 -4.11 13.86
CA ILE A 261 -2.05 -2.81 13.99
C ILE A 261 -2.34 -1.92 12.78
N SER A 262 -2.34 -2.48 11.57
CA SER A 262 -2.49 -1.72 10.31
C SER A 262 -3.91 -1.87 9.78
N LYS A 263 -4.88 -1.15 10.37
CA LYS A 263 -6.32 -1.31 10.07
C LYS A 263 -6.91 -0.27 9.11
N GLU A 264 -6.28 0.89 8.97
CA GLU A 264 -6.85 2.01 8.22
C GLU A 264 -5.91 2.47 7.10
N PHE A 265 -6.44 2.42 5.90
CA PHE A 265 -5.79 2.92 4.69
C PHE A 265 -6.56 4.15 4.22
N LEU A 266 -6.09 5.33 4.60
CA LEU A 266 -6.77 6.60 4.39
C LEU A 266 -6.11 7.39 3.29
N MET A 267 -6.91 7.80 2.33
CA MET A 267 -6.49 8.69 1.26
C MET A 267 -7.05 10.09 1.49
N ARG A 268 -6.21 11.10 1.30
CA ARG A 268 -6.67 12.48 1.22
C ARG A 268 -7.38 12.72 -0.12
N LYS A 269 -8.43 13.52 -0.12
CA LYS A 269 -9.20 13.82 -1.35
C LYS A 269 -8.34 14.61 -2.33
N ASP A 270 -8.29 14.16 -3.58
CA ASP A 270 -7.51 14.81 -4.64
C ASP A 270 -7.99 16.26 -4.85
N GLY A 271 -7.03 17.20 -4.86
CA GLY A 271 -7.30 18.61 -5.09
C GLY A 271 -7.88 19.38 -3.89
N ILE A 272 -7.96 18.78 -2.71
CA ILE A 272 -8.47 19.44 -1.50
C ILE A 272 -7.60 20.64 -1.11
N ASP A 273 -6.28 20.58 -1.32
CA ASP A 273 -5.36 21.67 -1.03
C ASP A 273 -5.58 22.86 -1.96
N ASP A 274 -5.87 22.62 -3.23
CA ASP A 274 -6.23 23.66 -4.20
C ASP A 274 -7.52 24.38 -3.77
N VAL A 275 -8.48 23.62 -3.23
CA VAL A 275 -9.72 24.18 -2.67
C VAL A 275 -9.43 25.09 -1.49
N TYR A 276 -8.59 24.66 -0.55
CA TYR A 276 -8.22 25.50 0.59
C TYR A 276 -7.42 26.73 0.18
N GLN A 277 -6.48 26.61 -0.74
CA GLN A 277 -5.74 27.76 -1.29
C GLN A 277 -6.67 28.75 -1.96
N PHE A 278 -7.64 28.27 -2.74
CA PHE A 278 -8.64 29.12 -3.36
C PHE A 278 -9.51 29.84 -2.34
N ILE A 279 -9.98 29.14 -1.30
CA ILE A 279 -10.78 29.71 -0.21
C ILE A 279 -9.96 30.75 0.57
N GLU A 280 -8.70 30.48 0.90
CA GLU A 280 -7.82 31.42 1.58
C GLU A 280 -7.61 32.72 0.75
N LYS A 281 -7.54 32.61 -0.58
CA LYS A 281 -7.52 33.76 -1.47
C LYS A 281 -8.79 34.58 -1.33
N LEU A 282 -9.98 33.96 -1.38
CA LEU A 282 -11.27 34.63 -1.22
C LEU A 282 -11.37 35.33 0.14
N LYS A 283 -10.86 34.71 1.21
CA LYS A 283 -10.81 35.26 2.56
C LYS A 283 -9.90 36.46 2.65
N LYS A 284 -8.68 36.40 2.09
CA LYS A 284 -7.74 37.52 2.04
C LYS A 284 -8.31 38.74 1.28
N GLU A 285 -9.02 38.47 0.19
CA GLU A 285 -9.71 39.48 -0.62
C GLU A 285 -11.01 40.00 0.04
N LYS A 286 -11.43 39.41 1.16
CA LYS A 286 -12.68 39.75 1.89
C LYS A 286 -13.92 39.67 0.99
N VAL A 287 -13.99 38.70 0.09
CA VAL A 287 -15.12 38.55 -0.82
C VAL A 287 -16.38 38.22 -0.02
N PRO A 288 -17.52 38.92 -0.19
CA PRO A 288 -18.76 38.58 0.51
C PRO A 288 -19.15 37.11 0.35
N LEU A 289 -19.66 36.49 1.43
CA LEU A 289 -19.88 35.04 1.49
C LEU A 289 -20.75 34.50 0.36
N ASP A 290 -21.83 35.22 -0.02
CA ASP A 290 -22.70 34.87 -1.13
C ASP A 290 -21.96 34.79 -2.47
N LYS A 291 -21.03 35.73 -2.71
CA LYS A 291 -20.18 35.74 -3.91
C LYS A 291 -19.06 34.74 -3.82
N ALA A 292 -18.50 34.51 -2.63
CA ALA A 292 -17.46 33.53 -2.38
C ALA A 292 -17.97 32.08 -2.65
N GLU A 293 -19.17 31.75 -2.19
CA GLU A 293 -19.82 30.46 -2.48
C GLU A 293 -20.11 30.26 -3.98
N GLN A 294 -20.53 31.33 -4.68
CA GLN A 294 -20.71 31.27 -6.13
C GLN A 294 -19.38 31.03 -6.86
N GLN A 295 -18.31 31.69 -6.46
CA GLN A 295 -16.98 31.50 -7.01
C GLN A 295 -16.44 30.10 -6.70
N LEU A 296 -16.66 29.59 -5.49
CA LEU A 296 -16.27 28.23 -5.09
C LEU A 296 -16.98 27.16 -5.95
N LYS A 297 -18.28 27.32 -6.19
CA LYS A 297 -19.05 26.43 -7.08
C LYS A 297 -18.52 26.43 -8.52
N LYS A 298 -18.14 27.61 -9.03
CA LYS A 298 -17.51 27.75 -10.35
C LYS A 298 -16.13 27.08 -10.38
N PHE A 299 -15.33 27.29 -9.34
CA PHE A 299 -14.02 26.67 -9.20
C PHE A 299 -14.14 25.13 -9.21
N TYR A 300 -15.10 24.57 -8.46
CA TYR A 300 -15.37 23.13 -8.49
C TYR A 300 -15.72 22.62 -9.88
N SER A 301 -16.62 23.29 -10.59
CA SER A 301 -17.05 22.84 -11.93
C SER A 301 -15.94 22.99 -12.97
N SER A 302 -15.08 24.00 -12.86
CA SER A 302 -13.96 24.21 -13.80
C SER A 302 -12.85 23.18 -13.65
N ASN A 303 -12.66 22.64 -12.44
CA ASN A 303 -11.61 21.67 -12.16
C ASN A 303 -12.12 20.22 -12.15
N GLY A 304 -13.43 19.99 -12.30
CA GLY A 304 -14.00 18.65 -12.42
C GLY A 304 -13.94 17.80 -11.15
N TYR A 305 -13.94 18.44 -9.97
CA TYR A 305 -13.95 17.74 -8.68
C TYR A 305 -15.17 16.84 -8.52
N ASP A 306 -14.98 15.72 -7.82
CA ASP A 306 -16.06 14.78 -7.54
C ASP A 306 -17.02 15.29 -6.44
N ARG A 307 -18.11 14.54 -6.22
CA ARG A 307 -19.12 14.87 -5.20
C ARG A 307 -18.54 14.87 -3.77
N GLY A 308 -17.46 14.13 -3.52
CA GLY A 308 -16.80 14.08 -2.23
C GLY A 308 -16.22 15.42 -1.80
N ILE A 309 -15.94 16.32 -2.75
CA ILE A 309 -15.52 17.70 -2.52
C ILE A 309 -16.66 18.69 -2.78
N THR A 310 -17.33 18.57 -3.94
CA THR A 310 -18.34 19.56 -4.40
C THR A 310 -19.58 19.66 -3.52
N LEU A 311 -19.82 18.69 -2.65
CA LEU A 311 -20.86 18.73 -1.63
C LEU A 311 -20.62 19.86 -0.62
N TYR A 312 -19.37 20.24 -0.36
CA TYR A 312 -18.95 21.23 0.63
C TYR A 312 -18.81 22.61 -0.01
N ASN A 313 -19.93 23.15 -0.49
CA ASN A 313 -19.98 24.36 -1.29
C ASN A 313 -20.60 25.58 -0.59
N CYS A 314 -20.84 25.48 0.71
CA CYS A 314 -21.23 26.56 1.58
C CYS A 314 -20.04 27.00 2.45
N LEU A 315 -20.02 28.28 2.84
CA LEU A 315 -18.97 28.85 3.70
C LEU A 315 -19.60 29.44 4.97
N ASN A 316 -18.92 29.26 6.09
CA ASN A 316 -19.28 29.98 7.32
C ASN A 316 -18.56 31.36 7.37
N GLU A 317 -18.77 32.12 8.44
CA GLU A 317 -18.19 33.47 8.65
C GLU A 317 -16.63 33.46 8.61
N ASP A 318 -16.00 32.35 8.95
CA ASP A 318 -14.55 32.16 8.92
C ASP A 318 -14.05 31.64 7.55
N TYR A 319 -14.90 31.53 6.56
CA TYR A 319 -14.67 30.89 5.24
C TYR A 319 -14.37 29.40 5.34
N ARG A 320 -14.76 28.73 6.43
CA ARG A 320 -14.61 27.27 6.55
C ARG A 320 -15.68 26.58 5.69
N PRO A 321 -15.30 25.71 4.73
CA PRO A 321 -16.24 25.08 3.81
C PRO A 321 -17.05 23.98 4.50
N TRP A 322 -18.35 23.95 4.24
CA TRP A 322 -19.27 22.96 4.79
C TRP A 322 -20.32 22.53 3.77
N GLY A 323 -20.95 21.40 4.03
CA GLY A 323 -21.97 20.78 3.17
C GLY A 323 -23.22 20.35 3.91
N LYS A 324 -24.33 20.27 3.15
CA LYS A 324 -25.66 19.81 3.59
C LYS A 324 -25.78 18.32 3.40
N ILE A 325 -25.76 17.55 4.48
CA ILE A 325 -25.87 16.09 4.44
C ILE A 325 -27.32 15.67 4.65
N ASN A 326 -27.83 14.84 3.75
CA ASN A 326 -29.19 14.33 3.79
C ASN A 326 -29.47 13.54 5.10
N MET A 327 -30.58 13.83 5.73
CA MET A 327 -31.04 13.21 6.97
C MET A 327 -32.11 12.13 6.77
N SER A 328 -32.44 11.76 5.54
CA SER A 328 -33.32 10.63 5.28
C SER A 328 -32.67 9.30 5.67
N TRP A 329 -33.47 8.35 6.07
CA TRP A 329 -33.03 6.98 6.34
C TRP A 329 -32.36 6.37 5.10
N PRO A 330 -31.16 5.79 5.23
CA PRO A 330 -30.37 5.39 4.07
C PRO A 330 -30.80 4.04 3.46
N ASN A 331 -31.38 3.11 4.24
CA ASN A 331 -31.70 1.77 3.77
C ASN A 331 -32.99 1.76 2.94
N ALA A 332 -32.94 1.04 1.81
CA ALA A 332 -34.10 0.90 0.91
C ALA A 332 -35.19 0.01 1.52
N ASP A 333 -34.80 -1.01 2.28
CA ASP A 333 -35.64 -2.10 2.76
C ASP A 333 -36.19 -1.88 4.18
N SER A 334 -35.93 -0.72 4.78
CA SER A 334 -36.38 -0.40 6.14
C SER A 334 -36.70 1.08 6.28
N PHE A 335 -37.41 1.42 7.35
CA PHE A 335 -37.78 2.79 7.68
C PHE A 335 -37.08 3.25 8.96
N GLY A 336 -36.65 4.49 8.97
CA GLY A 336 -36.12 5.17 10.14
C GLY A 336 -37.24 5.69 11.05
N PRO A 337 -36.87 6.24 12.22
CA PRO A 337 -37.83 6.82 13.14
C PRO A 337 -38.53 8.04 12.52
N THR A 338 -39.80 8.19 12.87
CA THR A 338 -40.62 9.34 12.50
C THR A 338 -40.98 10.12 13.76
N TYR A 339 -40.52 11.34 13.85
CA TYR A 339 -40.86 12.30 14.93
C TYR A 339 -40.95 13.70 14.36
N GLU A 340 -41.71 14.54 15.05
CA GLU A 340 -41.93 15.92 14.61
C GLU A 340 -40.74 16.81 14.96
N VAL A 341 -40.31 17.58 13.98
CA VAL A 341 -39.27 18.61 14.13
C VAL A 341 -39.88 19.96 13.77
N LEU A 342 -39.86 20.90 14.71
CA LEU A 342 -40.34 22.26 14.47
C LEU A 342 -39.24 23.12 13.89
N HIS A 343 -39.58 23.94 12.90
CA HIS A 343 -38.66 24.88 12.29
C HIS A 343 -38.27 26.02 13.27
N PRO A 344 -36.97 26.34 13.44
CA PRO A 344 -36.50 27.23 14.49
C PRO A 344 -36.99 28.69 14.37
N LEU A 345 -37.40 29.14 13.16
CA LEU A 345 -37.91 30.52 12.93
C LEU A 345 -39.42 30.61 12.85
N THR A 346 -40.05 29.64 12.16
CA THR A 346 -41.52 29.69 11.92
C THR A 346 -42.31 28.93 12.96
N ASN A 347 -41.65 28.06 13.72
CA ASN A 347 -42.26 27.16 14.69
C ASN A 347 -43.29 26.17 14.08
N ASN A 348 -43.30 26.03 12.75
CA ASN A 348 -44.12 25.06 12.04
C ASN A 348 -43.36 23.71 11.88
N PRO A 349 -44.07 22.59 11.75
CA PRO A 349 -43.45 21.29 11.46
C PRO A 349 -42.71 21.32 10.11
N VAL A 350 -41.49 20.82 10.10
CA VAL A 350 -40.74 20.62 8.85
C VAL A 350 -41.13 19.29 8.19
N LYS A 351 -40.90 19.18 6.90
CA LYS A 351 -41.16 17.95 6.15
C LYS A 351 -40.36 16.79 6.71
N ILE A 352 -41.03 15.74 7.16
CA ILE A 352 -40.42 14.47 7.56
C ILE A 352 -39.98 13.74 6.28
N PRO A 353 -38.77 13.16 6.21
CA PRO A 353 -38.34 12.37 5.06
C PRO A 353 -39.28 11.17 4.80
N ASP A 354 -39.54 10.83 3.58
CA ASP A 354 -40.47 9.77 3.17
C ASP A 354 -40.12 8.40 3.79
N ARG A 355 -38.85 8.16 4.10
CA ARG A 355 -38.34 6.94 4.76
C ARG A 355 -38.02 7.13 6.25
N GLY A 356 -38.44 8.26 6.86
CA GLY A 356 -38.09 8.62 8.23
C GLY A 356 -36.69 9.23 8.37
N TRP A 357 -36.36 9.62 9.59
CA TRP A 357 -35.11 10.26 9.91
C TRP A 357 -33.95 9.28 10.02
N ARG A 358 -32.76 9.73 9.67
CA ARG A 358 -31.52 8.97 9.81
C ARG A 358 -31.13 8.72 11.29
N TRP A 359 -31.54 9.62 12.18
CA TRP A 359 -31.18 9.57 13.60
C TRP A 359 -32.41 9.41 14.47
N LYS A 360 -32.24 8.85 15.67
CA LYS A 360 -33.24 8.87 16.72
C LYS A 360 -33.45 10.31 17.21
N GLU A 361 -34.62 10.60 17.74
CA GLU A 361 -34.99 11.94 18.22
C GLU A 361 -34.00 12.51 19.22
N GLY A 362 -33.55 11.71 20.21
CA GLY A 362 -32.55 12.14 21.19
C GLY A 362 -31.23 12.55 20.55
N THR A 363 -30.75 11.83 19.52
CA THR A 363 -29.55 12.20 18.77
C THR A 363 -29.74 13.48 17.99
N PHE A 364 -30.90 13.66 17.34
CA PHE A 364 -31.25 14.89 16.64
C PHE A 364 -31.24 16.09 17.60
N ASN A 365 -31.95 15.99 18.74
CA ASN A 365 -32.05 17.04 19.74
C ASN A 365 -30.69 17.43 20.31
N HIS A 366 -29.83 16.43 20.55
CA HIS A 366 -28.46 16.69 21.02
C HIS A 366 -27.64 17.47 19.99
N ILE A 367 -27.63 17.03 18.73
CA ILE A 367 -26.86 17.67 17.64
C ILE A 367 -27.44 19.06 17.31
N ALA A 368 -28.75 19.20 17.27
CA ALA A 368 -29.43 20.46 17.06
C ALA A 368 -29.36 21.42 18.25
N LYS A 369 -28.78 21.00 19.38
CA LYS A 369 -28.80 21.73 20.67
C LYS A 369 -30.22 22.16 21.08
N ARG A 370 -31.16 21.23 20.93
CA ARG A 370 -32.57 21.45 21.28
C ARG A 370 -32.83 20.94 22.69
N ILE A 371 -33.20 21.87 23.61
CA ILE A 371 -33.48 21.62 25.02
C ILE A 371 -34.92 22.06 25.28
N ASP A 372 -35.73 21.19 25.86
CA ASP A 372 -37.14 21.51 26.17
C ASP A 372 -37.93 22.09 24.99
N GLY A 373 -37.69 21.54 23.80
CA GLY A 373 -38.34 21.96 22.58
C GLY A 373 -37.78 23.24 21.93
N LYS A 374 -36.83 23.92 22.57
CA LYS A 374 -36.22 25.20 22.08
C LYS A 374 -34.80 24.98 21.60
N TYR A 375 -34.42 25.64 20.52
CA TYR A 375 -33.06 25.65 20.00
C TYR A 375 -32.21 26.68 20.76
N ALA A 376 -31.10 26.20 21.34
CA ALA A 376 -30.23 27.06 22.18
C ALA A 376 -29.25 27.93 21.39
N ASP A 377 -28.92 27.54 20.15
CA ASP A 377 -27.90 28.20 19.33
C ASP A 377 -28.42 28.31 17.88
N ILE A 378 -28.96 29.50 17.53
CA ILE A 378 -29.52 29.76 16.20
C ILE A 378 -28.64 30.79 15.50
N LYS A 379 -27.91 30.33 14.47
CA LYS A 379 -27.08 31.17 13.59
C LYS A 379 -27.78 31.42 12.27
N LYS A 380 -28.08 32.69 11.97
CA LYS A 380 -28.66 33.08 10.67
C LYS A 380 -27.56 33.19 9.62
N LEU A 381 -27.84 32.66 8.44
CA LEU A 381 -26.98 32.73 7.27
C LEU A 381 -27.43 33.86 6.32
N HIS A 382 -26.57 34.23 5.37
CA HIS A 382 -26.79 35.29 4.41
C HIS A 382 -27.99 35.07 3.48
N ASP A 383 -28.38 33.78 3.25
CA ASP A 383 -29.53 33.37 2.41
C ASP A 383 -30.86 33.29 3.18
N GLY A 384 -30.88 33.71 4.45
CA GLY A 384 -32.03 33.62 5.33
C GLY A 384 -32.27 32.25 5.97
N SER A 385 -31.47 31.26 5.63
CA SER A 385 -31.46 29.95 6.31
C SER A 385 -30.78 30.05 7.68
N VAL A 386 -30.92 29.01 8.51
CA VAL A 386 -30.31 29.00 9.85
C VAL A 386 -29.62 27.69 10.14
N ILE A 387 -28.62 27.75 11.00
CA ILE A 387 -27.97 26.57 11.59
C ILE A 387 -28.27 26.58 13.09
N CYS A 388 -28.78 25.44 13.60
CA CYS A 388 -29.00 25.18 15.01
C CYS A 388 -28.09 24.02 15.43
N GLY A 389 -27.05 24.33 16.22
CA GLY A 389 -26.00 23.36 16.51
C GLY A 389 -25.36 22.81 15.23
N GLY A 390 -25.58 21.50 14.94
CA GLY A 390 -25.12 20.83 13.73
C GLY A 390 -26.19 20.59 12.66
N ILE A 391 -27.34 21.27 12.72
CA ILE A 391 -28.47 21.09 11.79
C ILE A 391 -28.74 22.39 11.05
N TRP A 392 -28.77 22.31 9.73
CA TRP A 392 -29.19 23.37 8.83
C TRP A 392 -30.69 23.28 8.55
N PHE A 393 -31.39 24.41 8.61
CA PHE A 393 -32.78 24.61 8.18
C PHE A 393 -32.84 25.66 7.08
N ALA A 394 -33.67 25.45 6.08
CA ALA A 394 -33.92 26.47 5.06
C ALA A 394 -34.58 27.74 5.69
N SER A 395 -34.86 28.74 4.89
CA SER A 395 -35.58 29.95 5.35
C SER A 395 -37.04 29.66 5.74
N THR A 396 -37.58 28.52 5.29
CA THR A 396 -38.96 28.09 5.58
C THR A 396 -38.98 26.59 5.90
N GLU A 397 -40.08 26.12 6.51
CA GLU A 397 -40.34 24.74 6.90
C GLU A 397 -40.54 23.76 5.73
N ASN A 398 -40.74 24.27 4.51
CA ASN A 398 -41.05 23.45 3.31
C ASN A 398 -39.88 22.58 2.82
N THR A 399 -38.69 22.85 3.30
CA THR A 399 -37.49 22.09 2.94
C THR A 399 -37.03 21.23 4.10
N GLN A 400 -36.73 19.96 3.80
CA GLN A 400 -36.18 19.03 4.78
C GLN A 400 -34.85 19.57 5.36
N PRO A 401 -34.66 19.54 6.69
CA PRO A 401 -33.40 19.86 7.33
C PRO A 401 -32.26 18.96 6.87
N SER A 402 -31.03 19.45 6.96
CA SER A 402 -29.82 18.69 6.65
C SER A 402 -28.82 18.79 7.81
N SER A 403 -28.04 17.75 8.04
CA SER A 403 -26.93 17.90 8.97
C SER A 403 -25.78 18.67 8.31
N VAL A 404 -25.10 19.49 9.11
CA VAL A 404 -23.91 20.23 8.70
C VAL A 404 -22.69 19.35 8.88
N LYS A 405 -21.85 19.28 7.86
CA LYS A 405 -20.51 18.68 7.93
C LYS A 405 -19.51 19.64 7.31
N PHE A 406 -18.38 19.82 7.97
CA PHE A 406 -17.28 20.60 7.42
C PHE A 406 -16.34 19.74 6.60
N LEU A 407 -15.69 20.34 5.59
CA LEU A 407 -14.79 19.62 4.68
C LEU A 407 -13.56 19.09 5.42
N ASP A 408 -13.01 19.84 6.35
CA ASP A 408 -11.88 19.45 7.19
C ASP A 408 -12.17 18.29 8.19
N GLU A 409 -13.44 17.97 8.42
CA GLU A 409 -13.84 16.78 9.20
C GLU A 409 -13.88 15.48 8.36
N VAL A 410 -13.70 15.60 7.05
CA VAL A 410 -13.87 14.50 6.08
C VAL A 410 -12.88 14.61 4.91
N GLU A 411 -11.70 15.12 5.19
CA GLU A 411 -10.64 15.28 4.18
C GLU A 411 -10.17 13.96 3.61
N GLU A 412 -10.24 12.93 4.43
CA GLU A 412 -9.77 11.59 4.12
C GLU A 412 -10.93 10.63 3.86
N PHE A 413 -10.63 9.60 3.08
CA PHE A 413 -11.54 8.47 2.85
C PHE A 413 -10.72 7.19 2.76
N LEU A 414 -11.37 6.04 3.01
CA LEU A 414 -10.73 4.73 2.90
C LEU A 414 -10.32 4.45 1.45
N LEU A 415 -9.12 3.94 1.26
CA LEU A 415 -8.66 3.40 -0.02
C LEU A 415 -9.70 2.41 -0.54
N ARG A 416 -10.05 2.53 -1.80
CA ARG A 416 -11.05 1.64 -2.43
C ARG A 416 -10.36 0.43 -3.04
N SER A 417 -11.06 -0.69 -3.03
CA SER A 417 -10.61 -1.93 -3.69
C SER A 417 -10.59 -1.85 -5.23
N ILE A 418 -11.05 -0.75 -5.81
CA ILE A 418 -10.90 -0.45 -7.24
C ILE A 418 -10.26 0.91 -7.39
N ILE A 419 -9.05 0.93 -7.93
CA ILE A 419 -8.31 2.14 -8.29
C ILE A 419 -8.44 2.34 -9.79
N SER A 420 -8.88 3.53 -10.21
CA SER A 420 -9.02 3.88 -11.63
C SER A 420 -8.11 5.05 -11.96
N THR A 421 -6.86 4.76 -12.30
CA THR A 421 -5.87 5.74 -12.75
C THR A 421 -5.39 5.39 -14.16
N LYS A 422 -4.90 6.38 -14.90
CA LYS A 422 -4.28 6.11 -16.20
C LYS A 422 -2.98 5.34 -16.02
N SER A 423 -2.69 4.46 -16.98
CA SER A 423 -1.39 3.79 -17.08
C SER A 423 -0.47 4.63 -17.97
N ASP A 424 -0.01 5.76 -17.46
CA ASP A 424 0.80 6.74 -18.15
C ASP A 424 2.28 6.76 -17.72
N GLY A 425 2.70 5.78 -16.93
CA GLY A 425 4.10 5.64 -16.51
C GLY A 425 5.10 5.64 -17.68
N GLY A 426 4.72 5.10 -18.84
CA GLY A 426 5.54 5.21 -20.06
C GLY A 426 5.76 6.66 -20.49
N VAL A 427 4.73 7.49 -20.41
CA VAL A 427 4.82 8.93 -20.74
C VAL A 427 5.66 9.66 -19.69
N GLU A 428 5.54 9.29 -18.41
CA GLU A 428 6.36 9.87 -17.34
C GLU A 428 7.85 9.61 -17.60
N VAL A 429 8.24 8.36 -17.90
CA VAL A 429 9.62 8.00 -18.24
C VAL A 429 10.08 8.71 -19.52
N GLU A 430 9.25 8.75 -20.57
CA GLU A 430 9.56 9.48 -21.82
C GLU A 430 9.84 10.97 -21.55
N ASN A 431 9.09 11.60 -20.67
CA ASN A 431 9.30 13.00 -20.29
C ASN A 431 10.60 13.21 -19.51
N LEU A 432 10.92 12.31 -18.56
CA LEU A 432 12.15 12.38 -17.77
C LEU A 432 13.41 12.24 -18.63
N PHE A 433 13.40 11.34 -19.60
CA PHE A 433 14.54 11.08 -20.48
C PHE A 433 14.51 11.87 -21.79
N GLY A 434 13.45 12.65 -22.05
CA GLY A 434 13.31 13.45 -23.27
C GLY A 434 13.05 12.63 -24.54
N GLY A 435 12.62 11.36 -24.43
CA GLY A 435 12.37 10.51 -25.61
C GLY A 435 11.75 9.17 -25.29
N LYS A 436 11.51 8.36 -26.33
CA LYS A 436 10.86 7.05 -26.24
C LYS A 436 11.86 5.89 -26.17
N GLY A 437 11.41 4.77 -25.60
CA GLY A 437 12.12 3.48 -25.68
C GLY A 437 13.21 3.27 -24.62
N TYR A 438 13.09 3.93 -23.48
CA TYR A 438 14.00 3.71 -22.34
C TYR A 438 13.58 2.51 -21.51
N PHE A 439 12.33 2.43 -21.11
CA PHE A 439 11.82 1.31 -20.32
C PHE A 439 10.48 0.82 -20.88
N SER A 440 10.19 -0.48 -20.70
CA SER A 440 8.93 -1.09 -21.16
C SER A 440 7.98 -1.28 -19.96
N TYR A 441 6.76 -0.77 -20.10
CA TYR A 441 5.67 -0.95 -19.13
C TYR A 441 5.96 -0.45 -17.70
N PRO A 442 6.53 0.76 -17.51
CA PRO A 442 6.72 1.28 -16.16
C PRO A 442 5.36 1.54 -15.51
N LYS A 443 5.27 1.35 -14.19
CA LYS A 443 4.09 1.74 -13.43
C LYS A 443 4.03 3.28 -13.33
N PRO A 444 2.83 3.90 -13.27
CA PRO A 444 2.72 5.33 -13.06
C PRO A 444 3.00 5.73 -11.62
N THR A 445 3.64 6.87 -11.41
CA THR A 445 3.90 7.43 -10.07
C THR A 445 2.59 7.69 -9.30
N SER A 446 1.52 8.04 -9.99
CA SER A 446 0.19 8.25 -9.41
C SER A 446 -0.36 7.01 -8.68
N LEU A 447 -0.12 5.80 -9.22
CA LEU A 447 -0.50 4.55 -8.55
C LEU A 447 0.31 4.37 -7.26
N ILE A 448 1.62 4.53 -7.34
CA ILE A 448 2.53 4.38 -6.19
C ILE A 448 2.17 5.38 -5.09
N LYS A 449 1.93 6.65 -5.43
CA LYS A 449 1.50 7.68 -4.48
C LYS A 449 0.16 7.36 -3.84
N THR A 450 -0.78 6.82 -4.60
CA THR A 450 -2.08 6.37 -4.08
C THR A 450 -1.91 5.28 -3.01
N LEU A 451 -1.13 4.25 -3.29
CA LEU A 451 -0.88 3.17 -2.34
C LEU A 451 -0.13 3.67 -1.11
N PHE A 452 0.95 4.41 -1.31
CA PHE A 452 1.83 4.88 -0.24
C PHE A 452 1.19 5.97 0.61
N GLY A 453 0.46 6.90 -0.02
CA GLY A 453 -0.28 7.95 0.67
C GLY A 453 -1.42 7.43 1.53
N SER A 454 -1.93 6.20 1.26
CA SER A 454 -3.00 5.59 2.04
C SER A 454 -2.55 5.02 3.38
N VAL A 455 -1.26 4.82 3.58
CA VAL A 455 -0.70 4.25 4.82
C VAL A 455 -0.15 5.36 5.70
N LYS A 456 -0.51 5.34 6.98
CA LYS A 456 0.03 6.28 7.96
C LYS A 456 1.54 6.08 8.09
N THR A 457 2.29 7.14 7.83
CA THR A 457 3.75 7.13 7.80
C THR A 457 4.35 8.24 8.62
N GLU A 458 5.61 8.05 9.04
CA GLU A 458 6.40 9.00 9.81
C GLU A 458 7.66 9.42 9.03
N ASP A 459 8.33 10.46 9.52
CA ASP A 459 9.64 10.85 8.98
C ASP A 459 10.65 9.71 9.15
N LYS A 460 11.46 9.49 8.10
CA LYS A 460 12.48 8.45 8.02
C LYS A 460 11.96 7.02 7.90
N ASP A 461 10.65 6.83 7.73
CA ASP A 461 10.12 5.53 7.34
C ASP A 461 10.80 5.02 6.07
N ILE A 462 11.09 3.73 6.03
CA ILE A 462 11.81 3.07 4.94
C ILE A 462 10.83 2.35 4.03
N TYR A 463 10.96 2.63 2.74
CA TYR A 463 10.20 2.00 1.66
C TYR A 463 11.15 1.12 0.85
N LEU A 464 10.76 -0.12 0.61
CA LEU A 464 11.59 -1.07 -0.13
C LEU A 464 10.90 -1.49 -1.42
N ASP A 465 11.65 -1.44 -2.52
CA ASP A 465 11.27 -2.04 -3.79
C ASP A 465 12.44 -2.89 -4.30
N PHE A 466 12.27 -4.20 -4.27
CA PHE A 466 13.31 -5.12 -4.75
C PHE A 466 13.05 -5.64 -6.18
N PHE A 467 12.14 -4.98 -6.92
CA PHE A 467 11.93 -5.08 -8.35
C PHE A 467 11.83 -3.68 -8.97
N ALA A 468 12.81 -2.83 -8.68
CA ALA A 468 12.71 -1.38 -8.89
C ALA A 468 12.42 -0.95 -10.34
N GLY A 469 12.80 -1.74 -11.34
CA GLY A 469 12.50 -1.47 -12.75
C GLY A 469 12.97 -0.09 -13.19
N SER A 470 12.04 0.79 -13.54
CA SER A 470 12.34 2.18 -13.93
C SER A 470 12.53 3.16 -12.76
N GLY A 471 12.52 2.68 -11.51
CA GLY A 471 12.64 3.54 -10.33
C GLY A 471 11.35 4.27 -9.94
N THR A 472 10.19 3.85 -10.43
CA THR A 472 8.90 4.50 -10.16
C THR A 472 8.58 4.64 -8.68
N THR A 473 8.95 3.65 -7.87
CA THR A 473 8.79 3.69 -6.42
C THR A 473 9.59 4.83 -5.80
N ALA A 474 10.86 4.97 -6.16
CA ALA A 474 11.71 6.07 -5.69
C ALA A 474 11.16 7.43 -6.13
N HIS A 475 10.74 7.56 -7.39
CA HIS A 475 10.14 8.78 -7.93
C HIS A 475 8.88 9.17 -7.17
N GLY A 476 7.94 8.23 -6.97
CA GLY A 476 6.71 8.49 -6.20
C GLY A 476 6.96 8.90 -4.76
N ILE A 477 7.99 8.36 -4.09
CA ILE A 477 8.37 8.76 -2.73
C ILE A 477 8.95 10.17 -2.70
N LEU A 478 9.79 10.53 -3.68
CA LEU A 478 10.34 11.89 -3.78
C LEU A 478 9.24 12.92 -4.02
N GLU A 479 8.27 12.62 -4.88
CA GLU A 479 7.09 13.47 -5.09
C GLU A 479 6.25 13.63 -3.81
N LEU A 480 5.92 12.54 -3.11
CA LEU A 480 5.20 12.59 -1.84
C LEU A 480 5.93 13.41 -0.78
N ASN A 481 7.26 13.29 -0.71
CA ASN A 481 8.07 14.08 0.22
C ASN A 481 8.00 15.59 -0.09
N ILE A 482 7.90 15.95 -1.37
CA ILE A 482 7.72 17.35 -1.79
C ILE A 482 6.29 17.83 -1.46
N GLU A 483 5.29 17.01 -1.70
CA GLU A 483 3.88 17.35 -1.53
C GLU A 483 3.51 17.59 -0.06
N ASP A 484 3.97 16.74 0.86
CA ASP A 484 3.58 16.83 2.28
C ASP A 484 4.70 17.28 3.23
N GLY A 485 5.90 17.57 2.69
CA GLY A 485 7.05 18.07 3.45
C GLY A 485 7.74 17.02 4.34
N ARG A 486 7.39 15.75 4.24
CA ARG A 486 8.00 14.65 5.01
C ARG A 486 9.32 14.19 4.40
N LYS A 487 10.06 13.40 5.18
CA LYS A 487 11.38 12.85 4.78
C LYS A 487 11.36 11.32 4.86
N ARG A 488 10.66 10.69 3.91
CA ARG A 488 10.70 9.22 3.76
C ARG A 488 11.94 8.81 3.02
N ASN A 489 12.45 7.62 3.33
CA ASN A 489 13.62 7.04 2.67
C ASN A 489 13.19 5.84 1.82
N PHE A 490 13.94 5.57 0.75
CA PHE A 490 13.71 4.37 -0.05
C PHE A 490 14.97 3.51 -0.19
N ILE A 491 14.74 2.22 -0.40
CA ILE A 491 15.74 1.24 -0.83
C ILE A 491 15.20 0.59 -2.09
N CYS A 492 15.89 0.78 -3.20
CA CYS A 492 15.58 0.16 -4.47
C CYS A 492 16.65 -0.86 -4.84
N VAL A 493 16.23 -2.05 -5.27
CA VAL A 493 17.13 -3.10 -5.74
C VAL A 493 16.82 -3.40 -7.19
N GLN A 494 17.84 -3.38 -8.04
CA GLN A 494 17.72 -3.67 -9.46
C GLN A 494 18.86 -4.56 -9.94
N LEU A 495 18.50 -5.58 -10.70
CA LEU A 495 19.45 -6.44 -11.40
C LEU A 495 20.13 -5.66 -12.53
N ASP A 496 21.42 -5.94 -12.76
CA ASP A 496 22.19 -5.34 -13.87
C ASP A 496 21.87 -6.04 -15.21
N GLU A 497 20.60 -6.09 -15.56
CA GLU A 497 20.11 -6.68 -16.79
C GLU A 497 20.42 -5.77 -17.99
N GLU A 498 21.05 -6.32 -19.05
CA GLU A 498 21.43 -5.54 -20.23
C GLU A 498 20.19 -5.00 -20.97
N THR A 499 20.18 -3.72 -21.28
CA THR A 499 19.15 -3.11 -22.11
C THR A 499 19.28 -3.57 -23.57
N ASP A 500 18.16 -3.66 -24.29
CA ASP A 500 18.16 -4.03 -25.71
C ASP A 500 19.01 -3.05 -26.53
N LYS A 501 20.04 -3.58 -27.19
CA LYS A 501 21.01 -2.80 -28.02
C LYS A 501 20.37 -2.00 -29.15
N LYS A 502 19.12 -2.37 -29.52
CA LYS A 502 18.37 -1.68 -30.58
C LYS A 502 17.61 -0.47 -30.05
N LYS A 503 17.31 -0.42 -28.74
CA LYS A 503 16.55 0.66 -28.11
C LYS A 503 17.36 1.91 -27.89
N GLN A 504 16.66 3.04 -27.73
CA GLN A 504 17.25 4.37 -27.53
C GLN A 504 18.10 4.41 -26.26
N ALA A 505 17.60 3.80 -25.15
CA ALA A 505 18.34 3.73 -23.89
C ALA A 505 19.78 3.24 -24.06
N TYR A 506 19.97 2.10 -24.75
CA TYR A 506 21.31 1.56 -24.98
C TYR A 506 22.20 2.52 -25.80
N LYS A 507 21.63 3.16 -26.84
CA LYS A 507 22.36 4.09 -27.72
C LYS A 507 22.84 5.35 -27.00
N GLU A 508 22.09 5.79 -26.00
CA GLU A 508 22.40 6.96 -25.16
C GLU A 508 23.23 6.61 -23.91
N GLY A 509 23.69 5.38 -23.79
CA GLY A 509 24.65 4.99 -22.75
C GLY A 509 24.04 4.26 -21.57
N TYR A 510 22.72 4.10 -21.49
CA TYR A 510 22.04 3.30 -20.46
C TYR A 510 22.16 1.81 -20.83
N LYS A 511 23.28 1.20 -20.45
CA LYS A 511 23.64 -0.17 -20.89
C LYS A 511 22.86 -1.25 -20.15
N SER A 512 22.32 -0.95 -18.99
CA SER A 512 21.49 -1.87 -18.21
C SER A 512 20.24 -1.18 -17.65
N ILE A 513 19.29 -1.99 -17.20
CA ILE A 513 18.08 -1.50 -16.50
C ILE A 513 18.49 -0.72 -15.26
N PHE A 514 19.50 -1.18 -14.52
CA PHE A 514 20.04 -0.46 -13.35
C PHE A 514 20.47 0.98 -13.68
N ASN A 515 20.98 1.23 -14.89
CA ASN A 515 21.35 2.60 -15.31
C ASN A 515 20.13 3.50 -15.57
N ILE A 516 18.97 2.90 -15.83
CA ILE A 516 17.71 3.63 -16.03
C ILE A 516 17.04 3.94 -14.69
N THR A 517 17.11 2.95 -13.77
CA THR A 517 16.63 3.10 -12.39
C THR A 517 17.31 4.23 -11.65
#